data_6c0ba35507f251420df7c8ac8d6d10bf
#
_entry.id   6c0ba35507f251420df7c8ac8d6d10bf
#
_cell.length_a   1.000
_cell.length_b   1.000
_cell.length_c   1.000
_cell.angle_alpha   90.00
_cell.angle_beta   90.00
_cell.angle_gamma   90.00
#
_symmetry.space_group_name_H-M   'P 1'
#
loop_
_entity.id
_entity.type
_entity.pdbx_description
1 polymer ?
#
loop_
_entity_poly.entity_id
_entity_poly.type
_entity_poly.pdbx_seq_one_letter_code
_entity_poly.pdbx_strand_id
1 'polypeptide(L)'
;PDTELSAFYLPYVVMDLAQIPRDSYVPDYTSFKAGKFNSVYSMGDSSKSKIQRTVDCVEETFGIPVDRYVTTGCSDIVDIVDLMGGVEVDMPYTIQYEADKIINAGPQVLSGQKAEWLVRYRHGYNEGDIGRMQAQRIFMAAMMNKVCETGTLTMMGYMKKIYDNQWIGTDLSIDEMSKLSDFAIAVGMENISMYMLPGEGYNYTPPGYKKPYSVYTIHKSVTEELLNEHFRPYLKKEYDLPITELVKEGSYKTSAYDNNNTNLEDVHNGDTFGGK
;
A
#
# COMPACT_ATOMS: atom_id res chain seq x y z
N PRO A 1 -42.56 -31.98 -2.99
CA PRO A 1 -41.79 -31.37 -1.92
C PRO A 1 -40.64 -30.63 -2.58
N ASP A 2 -40.87 -29.34 -2.68
CA ASP A 2 -39.96 -28.38 -3.30
C ASP A 2 -38.85 -28.08 -2.30
N THR A 3 -37.65 -28.53 -2.62
CA THR A 3 -36.45 -28.07 -1.94
C THR A 3 -36.06 -26.73 -2.57
N GLU A 4 -36.57 -25.63 -2.03
CA GLU A 4 -35.98 -24.33 -2.24
C GLU A 4 -34.53 -24.34 -1.73
N LEU A 5 -33.58 -24.39 -2.68
CA LEU A 5 -32.21 -23.98 -2.42
C LEU A 5 -32.27 -22.49 -2.12
N SER A 6 -32.33 -22.13 -0.84
CA SER A 6 -32.07 -20.77 -0.40
C SER A 6 -30.69 -20.37 -0.93
N ALA A 7 -30.68 -19.46 -1.90
CA ALA A 7 -29.45 -18.79 -2.30
C ALA A 7 -28.85 -18.15 -1.07
N PHE A 8 -27.75 -18.68 -0.58
CA PHE A 8 -26.94 -17.97 0.38
C PHE A 8 -26.42 -16.72 -0.33
N TYR A 9 -26.99 -15.59 0.00
CA TYR A 9 -26.37 -14.31 -0.27
C TYR A 9 -25.05 -14.32 0.51
N LEU A 10 -23.95 -14.59 -0.17
CA LEU A 10 -22.64 -14.23 0.37
C LEU A 10 -22.65 -12.70 0.50
N PRO A 11 -22.42 -12.16 1.70
CA PRO A 11 -22.24 -10.72 1.84
C PRO A 11 -21.15 -10.29 0.86
N TYR A 12 -21.26 -9.10 0.31
CA TYR A 12 -20.27 -8.52 -0.60
C TYR A 12 -18.88 -8.78 -0.02
N VAL A 13 -18.09 -9.58 -0.73
CA VAL A 13 -16.70 -9.79 -0.37
C VAL A 13 -15.93 -8.62 -0.94
N VAL A 14 -15.38 -7.79 -0.07
CA VAL A 14 -14.56 -6.64 -0.43
C VAL A 14 -13.12 -6.89 0.00
N MET A 15 -12.19 -6.27 -0.68
CA MET A 15 -10.78 -6.23 -0.30
C MET A 15 -10.40 -4.77 -0.03
N ASP A 16 -9.99 -4.48 1.19
CA ASP A 16 -9.52 -3.16 1.59
C ASP A 16 -7.98 -3.16 1.73
N LEU A 17 -7.34 -2.21 1.07
CA LEU A 17 -5.89 -2.03 1.08
C LEU A 17 -5.55 -0.72 1.78
N ALA A 18 -4.78 -0.78 2.87
CA ALA A 18 -4.29 0.41 3.57
C ALA A 18 -2.84 0.72 3.18
N GLN A 19 -2.61 1.95 2.76
CA GLN A 19 -1.28 2.49 2.48
C GLN A 19 -0.75 3.24 3.70
N ILE A 20 0.36 2.79 4.28
CA ILE A 20 1.06 3.47 5.37
C ILE A 20 2.16 4.34 4.75
N PRO A 21 2.09 5.69 4.87
CA PRO A 21 3.15 6.54 4.39
C PRO A 21 4.49 6.18 5.03
N ARG A 22 5.52 5.99 4.20
CA ARG A 22 6.83 5.55 4.70
C ARG A 22 7.48 6.51 5.72
N ASP A 23 7.10 7.77 5.69
CA ASP A 23 7.60 8.82 6.59
C ASP A 23 6.69 9.03 7.81
N SER A 24 5.70 8.13 8.04
CA SER A 24 4.84 8.13 9.23
C SER A 24 5.66 8.14 10.52
N TYR A 25 5.27 9.02 11.43
CA TYR A 25 5.96 9.21 12.69
C TYR A 25 5.59 8.11 13.71
N VAL A 26 6.53 7.24 13.98
CA VAL A 26 6.40 6.08 14.89
C VAL A 26 7.63 6.02 15.82
N PRO A 27 7.79 6.99 16.74
CA PRO A 27 9.02 7.18 17.50
C PRO A 27 9.40 6.00 18.38
N ASP A 28 8.42 5.23 18.86
CA ASP A 28 8.63 4.14 19.81
C ASP A 28 9.26 2.89 19.17
N TYR A 29 9.21 2.81 17.83
CA TYR A 29 9.72 1.66 17.07
C TYR A 29 11.07 1.88 16.39
N THR A 30 11.66 3.07 16.56
CA THR A 30 12.92 3.39 15.90
C THR A 30 13.81 4.26 16.78
N SER A 31 15.10 3.94 16.85
CA SER A 31 16.11 4.80 17.50
C SER A 31 16.59 5.94 16.60
N PHE A 32 16.20 5.97 15.33
CA PHE A 32 16.49 7.09 14.45
C PHE A 32 15.71 8.33 14.87
N LYS A 33 16.40 9.45 14.96
CA LYS A 33 15.85 10.72 15.49
C LYS A 33 14.63 11.24 14.74
N ALA A 34 14.51 10.92 13.45
CA ALA A 34 13.34 11.29 12.66
C ALA A 34 12.09 10.50 13.03
N GLY A 35 12.20 9.36 13.71
CA GLY A 35 11.07 8.54 14.15
C GLY A 35 10.20 8.00 13.00
N LYS A 36 10.79 7.73 11.84
CA LYS A 36 10.01 7.37 10.62
C LYS A 36 9.79 5.87 10.48
N PHE A 37 8.61 5.48 10.01
CA PHE A 37 8.24 4.09 9.74
C PHE A 37 9.24 3.35 8.84
N ASN A 38 9.76 4.02 7.80
CA ASN A 38 10.75 3.41 6.90
C ASN A 38 12.06 3.00 7.58
N SER A 39 12.36 3.56 8.74
CA SER A 39 13.55 3.21 9.50
C SER A 39 13.37 1.99 10.39
N VAL A 40 12.14 1.59 10.67
CA VAL A 40 11.82 0.40 11.48
C VAL A 40 12.39 -0.86 10.84
N TYR A 41 12.18 -1.03 9.54
CA TYR A 41 12.73 -2.15 8.78
C TYR A 41 14.27 -2.21 8.82
N SER A 42 14.93 -1.05 8.86
CA SER A 42 16.41 -0.98 8.90
C SER A 42 17.00 -1.35 10.25
N MET A 43 16.19 -1.39 11.31
CA MET A 43 16.61 -1.53 12.70
C MET A 43 16.67 -2.98 13.21
N GLY A 44 16.74 -3.97 12.32
CA GLY A 44 16.89 -5.36 12.76
C GLY A 44 17.97 -5.48 13.84
N ASP A 45 17.65 -6.14 14.95
CA ASP A 45 18.60 -6.49 16.02
C ASP A 45 18.76 -8.02 16.11
N SER A 46 19.58 -8.47 17.06
CA SER A 46 19.84 -9.89 17.26
C SER A 46 18.62 -10.68 17.78
N SER A 47 17.59 -10.01 18.26
CA SER A 47 16.40 -10.63 18.87
C SER A 47 15.21 -10.74 17.91
N LYS A 48 15.10 -9.79 16.95
CA LYS A 48 13.98 -9.75 16.00
C LYS A 48 14.47 -9.47 14.58
N SER A 49 13.91 -10.20 13.61
CA SER A 49 14.17 -9.92 12.20
C SER A 49 13.62 -8.55 11.80
N LYS A 50 14.10 -8.01 10.67
CA LYS A 50 13.60 -6.73 10.11
C LYS A 50 12.10 -6.78 9.85
N ILE A 51 11.61 -7.90 9.33
CA ILE A 51 10.19 -8.14 9.05
C ILE A 51 9.40 -8.15 10.35
N GLN A 52 9.83 -8.94 11.35
CA GLN A 52 9.12 -9.03 12.61
C GLN A 52 8.97 -7.68 13.29
N ARG A 53 10.01 -6.84 13.27
CA ARG A 53 9.91 -5.48 13.82
C ARG A 53 8.90 -4.60 13.07
N THR A 54 8.82 -4.78 11.76
CA THR A 54 7.84 -4.02 10.95
C THR A 54 6.42 -4.50 11.22
N VAL A 55 6.22 -5.81 11.34
CA VAL A 55 4.95 -6.41 11.74
C VAL A 55 4.53 -5.91 13.12
N ASP A 56 5.41 -6.03 14.13
CA ASP A 56 5.14 -5.55 15.48
C ASP A 56 4.74 -4.06 15.48
N CYS A 57 5.44 -3.23 14.69
CA CYS A 57 5.12 -1.81 14.57
C CYS A 57 3.71 -1.59 13.99
N VAL A 58 3.32 -2.36 12.99
CA VAL A 58 1.97 -2.26 12.40
C VAL A 58 0.91 -2.73 13.39
N GLU A 59 1.10 -3.89 13.99
CA GLU A 59 0.15 -4.47 14.94
C GLU A 59 -0.05 -3.59 16.18
N GLU A 60 1.04 -3.14 16.78
CA GLU A 60 1.00 -2.38 18.01
C GLU A 60 0.57 -0.92 17.78
N THR A 61 0.97 -0.29 16.66
CA THR A 61 0.58 1.10 16.38
C THR A 61 -0.85 1.23 15.87
N PHE A 62 -1.29 0.30 15.00
CA PHE A 62 -2.57 0.41 14.30
C PHE A 62 -3.61 -0.61 14.79
N GLY A 63 -3.23 -1.53 15.66
CA GLY A 63 -4.14 -2.55 16.20
C GLY A 63 -4.69 -3.49 15.12
N ILE A 64 -3.97 -3.70 14.04
CA ILE A 64 -4.34 -4.57 12.93
C ILE A 64 -3.50 -5.84 13.02
N PRO A 65 -4.08 -7.04 13.18
CA PRO A 65 -3.31 -8.28 13.14
C PRO A 65 -2.70 -8.49 11.75
N VAL A 66 -1.46 -8.97 11.71
CA VAL A 66 -0.74 -9.28 10.47
C VAL A 66 -0.50 -10.79 10.40
N ASP A 67 -1.37 -11.50 9.69
CA ASP A 67 -1.29 -12.95 9.57
C ASP A 67 -0.15 -13.42 8.67
N ARG A 68 0.14 -12.67 7.61
CA ARG A 68 1.14 -13.01 6.59
C ARG A 68 1.83 -11.76 6.05
N TYR A 69 2.99 -11.95 5.45
CA TYR A 69 3.71 -10.86 4.80
C TYR A 69 4.26 -11.25 3.42
N VAL A 70 4.42 -10.24 2.57
CA VAL A 70 5.17 -10.31 1.32
C VAL A 70 6.07 -9.10 1.23
N THR A 71 7.32 -9.31 0.89
CA THR A 71 8.30 -8.24 0.63
C THR A 71 8.90 -8.41 -0.75
N THR A 72 9.19 -7.31 -1.43
CA THR A 72 9.90 -7.32 -2.70
C THR A 72 10.86 -6.13 -2.79
N GLY A 73 11.94 -6.30 -3.52
CA GLY A 73 12.87 -5.23 -3.86
C GLY A 73 12.43 -4.48 -5.13
N CYS A 74 12.90 -3.23 -5.28
CA CYS A 74 12.60 -2.49 -6.51
C CYS A 74 13.19 -3.16 -7.78
N SER A 75 14.33 -3.85 -7.67
CA SER A 75 14.90 -4.65 -8.76
C SER A 75 14.02 -5.83 -9.13
N ASP A 76 13.42 -6.47 -8.12
CA ASP A 76 12.62 -7.67 -8.33
C ASP A 76 11.27 -7.34 -8.98
N ILE A 77 10.77 -6.11 -8.78
CA ILE A 77 9.59 -5.59 -9.51
C ILE A 77 9.82 -5.62 -11.01
N VAL A 78 11.05 -5.33 -11.49
CA VAL A 78 11.38 -5.39 -12.92
C VAL A 78 11.12 -6.79 -13.45
N ASP A 79 11.71 -7.78 -12.80
CA ASP A 79 11.61 -9.18 -13.21
C ASP A 79 10.17 -9.72 -13.12
N ILE A 80 9.44 -9.35 -12.06
CA ILE A 80 8.03 -9.75 -11.88
C ILE A 80 7.15 -9.19 -12.99
N VAL A 81 7.27 -7.88 -13.28
CA VAL A 81 6.44 -7.22 -14.30
C VAL A 81 6.79 -7.75 -15.69
N ASP A 82 8.08 -7.95 -16.00
CA ASP A 82 8.51 -8.48 -17.29
C ASP A 82 8.09 -9.95 -17.48
N LEU A 83 8.10 -10.77 -16.40
CA LEU A 83 7.56 -12.13 -16.42
C LEU A 83 6.07 -12.15 -16.79
N MET A 84 5.30 -11.17 -16.33
CA MET A 84 3.86 -11.04 -16.60
C MET A 84 3.58 -10.39 -17.97
N GLY A 85 4.61 -10.01 -18.74
CA GLY A 85 4.48 -9.36 -20.05
C GLY A 85 4.16 -7.88 -19.98
N GLY A 86 4.42 -7.24 -18.86
CA GLY A 86 4.11 -5.83 -18.58
C GLY A 86 2.75 -5.64 -17.90
N VAL A 87 2.50 -4.41 -17.45
CA VAL A 87 1.24 -4.00 -16.80
C VAL A 87 0.63 -2.80 -17.52
N GLU A 88 -0.67 -2.82 -17.72
CA GLU A 88 -1.42 -1.74 -18.35
C GLU A 88 -1.69 -0.63 -17.34
N VAL A 89 -1.47 0.61 -17.77
CA VAL A 89 -1.75 1.81 -16.97
C VAL A 89 -2.34 2.90 -17.84
N ASP A 90 -3.19 3.73 -17.28
CA ASP A 90 -3.52 5.04 -17.84
C ASP A 90 -2.84 6.12 -16.99
N MET A 91 -1.76 6.69 -17.51
CA MET A 91 -0.96 7.67 -16.77
C MET A 91 -1.60 9.05 -16.85
N PRO A 92 -1.99 9.67 -15.71
CA PRO A 92 -2.64 10.98 -15.71
C PRO A 92 -1.71 12.12 -16.14
N TYR A 93 -0.40 11.92 -16.04
CA TYR A 93 0.62 12.89 -16.38
C TYR A 93 1.92 12.22 -16.81
N THR A 94 2.76 12.95 -17.54
CA THR A 94 4.10 12.48 -17.93
C THR A 94 5.05 12.54 -16.74
N ILE A 95 5.78 11.45 -16.51
CA ILE A 95 6.85 11.36 -15.52
C ILE A 95 8.20 11.37 -16.26
N GLN A 96 9.08 12.25 -15.84
CA GLN A 96 10.49 12.25 -16.27
C GLN A 96 11.37 11.82 -15.10
N TYR A 97 11.73 10.52 -15.06
CA TYR A 97 12.55 9.94 -13.99
C TYR A 97 14.01 10.43 -14.07
N GLU A 98 14.56 10.43 -15.27
CA GLU A 98 15.87 11.00 -15.64
C GLU A 98 15.75 11.59 -17.05
N ALA A 99 16.80 12.18 -17.57
CA ALA A 99 16.77 12.91 -18.84
C ALA A 99 16.20 12.11 -20.02
N ASP A 100 16.50 10.80 -20.06
CA ASP A 100 16.11 9.85 -21.11
C ASP A 100 15.08 8.81 -20.64
N LYS A 101 14.66 8.86 -19.36
CA LYS A 101 13.75 7.91 -18.74
C LYS A 101 12.37 8.55 -18.54
N ILE A 102 11.52 8.40 -19.53
CA ILE A 102 10.22 9.06 -19.60
C ILE A 102 9.10 8.01 -19.60
N ILE A 103 8.07 8.25 -18.81
CA ILE A 103 6.76 7.59 -18.87
C ILE A 103 5.78 8.66 -19.32
N ASN A 104 5.21 8.52 -20.52
CA ASN A 104 4.29 9.50 -21.07
C ASN A 104 2.91 9.42 -20.37
N ALA A 105 2.16 10.52 -20.41
CA ALA A 105 0.75 10.49 -20.06
C ALA A 105 -0.06 9.63 -21.03
N GLY A 106 -1.20 9.10 -20.56
CA GLY A 106 -2.15 8.30 -21.32
C GLY A 106 -1.94 6.78 -21.21
N PRO A 107 -2.82 6.01 -21.87
CA PRO A 107 -2.81 4.54 -21.80
C PRO A 107 -1.55 3.95 -22.41
N GLN A 108 -0.91 3.04 -21.69
CA GLN A 108 0.28 2.33 -22.15
C GLN A 108 0.55 1.07 -21.34
N VAL A 109 1.38 0.18 -21.88
CA VAL A 109 1.92 -0.98 -21.15
C VAL A 109 3.29 -0.60 -20.61
N LEU A 110 3.47 -0.69 -19.31
CA LEU A 110 4.78 -0.51 -18.66
C LEU A 110 5.56 -1.82 -18.67
N SER A 111 6.78 -1.77 -19.15
CA SER A 111 7.78 -2.83 -18.89
C SER A 111 8.22 -2.77 -17.42
N GLY A 112 8.88 -3.82 -16.94
CA GLY A 112 9.41 -3.85 -15.57
C GLY A 112 10.29 -2.65 -15.24
N GLN A 113 11.16 -2.25 -16.17
CA GLN A 113 12.02 -1.08 -15.96
C GLN A 113 11.22 0.23 -15.81
N LYS A 114 10.15 0.43 -16.58
CA LYS A 114 9.29 1.60 -16.44
C LYS A 114 8.46 1.54 -15.17
N ALA A 115 8.01 0.35 -14.76
CA ALA A 115 7.33 0.13 -13.49
C ALA A 115 8.22 0.49 -12.30
N GLU A 116 9.51 0.11 -12.34
CA GLU A 116 10.49 0.52 -11.33
C GLU A 116 10.63 2.04 -11.26
N TRP A 117 10.74 2.73 -12.41
CA TRP A 117 10.79 4.18 -12.43
C TRP A 117 9.55 4.81 -11.80
N LEU A 118 8.38 4.30 -12.13
CA LEU A 118 7.10 4.78 -11.59
C LEU A 118 7.06 4.70 -10.05
N VAL A 119 7.38 3.56 -9.47
CA VAL A 119 7.30 3.38 -8.00
C VAL A 119 8.40 4.11 -7.23
N ARG A 120 9.51 4.46 -7.89
CA ARG A 120 10.66 5.16 -7.27
C ARG A 120 10.66 6.65 -7.48
N TYR A 121 9.90 7.17 -8.43
CA TYR A 121 9.91 8.59 -8.77
C TYR A 121 9.52 9.48 -7.60
N ARG A 122 10.23 10.60 -7.40
CA ARG A 122 10.04 11.52 -6.28
C ARG A 122 10.04 13.00 -6.66
N HIS A 123 10.76 13.36 -7.72
CA HIS A 123 11.24 14.75 -7.91
C HIS A 123 10.29 15.69 -8.63
N GLY A 124 9.19 15.22 -9.18
CA GLY A 124 8.26 16.06 -9.98
C GLY A 124 6.91 16.33 -9.30
N TYR A 125 6.71 15.82 -8.10
CA TYR A 125 5.45 16.02 -7.40
C TYR A 125 5.51 17.29 -6.53
N ASN A 126 4.56 18.20 -6.75
CA ASN A 126 4.43 19.41 -5.92
C ASN A 126 4.24 19.07 -4.43
N GLU A 127 3.72 17.87 -4.14
CA GLU A 127 3.39 17.35 -2.82
C GLU A 127 4.40 16.32 -2.29
N GLY A 128 5.57 16.21 -2.94
CA GLY A 128 6.68 15.37 -2.46
C GLY A 128 6.34 13.89 -2.34
N ASP A 129 6.36 13.36 -1.11
CA ASP A 129 6.16 11.92 -0.85
C ASP A 129 4.75 11.43 -1.17
N ILE A 130 3.76 12.30 -1.08
CA ILE A 130 2.36 11.99 -1.37
C ILE A 130 2.15 11.72 -2.86
N GLY A 131 2.75 12.53 -3.73
CA GLY A 131 2.70 12.27 -5.17
C GLY A 131 3.32 10.91 -5.55
N ARG A 132 4.37 10.48 -4.84
CA ARG A 132 4.91 9.13 -5.01
C ARG A 132 3.92 8.06 -4.59
N MET A 133 3.16 8.26 -3.53
CA MET A 133 2.15 7.30 -3.09
C MET A 133 1.03 7.16 -4.12
N GLN A 134 0.67 8.22 -4.83
CA GLN A 134 -0.25 8.17 -5.96
C GLN A 134 0.30 7.29 -7.09
N ALA A 135 1.57 7.48 -7.46
CA ALA A 135 2.22 6.63 -8.46
C ALA A 135 2.24 5.15 -8.05
N GLN A 136 2.46 4.88 -6.78
CA GLN A 136 2.40 3.51 -6.24
C GLN A 136 0.98 2.92 -6.28
N ARG A 137 -0.07 3.74 -6.13
CA ARG A 137 -1.46 3.27 -6.32
C ARG A 137 -1.76 2.92 -7.76
N ILE A 138 -1.35 3.75 -8.71
CA ILE A 138 -1.48 3.45 -10.15
C ILE A 138 -0.79 2.12 -10.46
N PHE A 139 0.41 1.92 -9.96
CA PHE A 139 1.12 0.66 -10.13
C PHE A 139 0.40 -0.52 -9.46
N MET A 140 -0.12 -0.34 -8.24
CA MET A 140 -0.86 -1.39 -7.52
C MET A 140 -2.15 -1.75 -8.26
N ALA A 141 -2.90 -0.76 -8.75
CA ALA A 141 -4.09 -0.99 -9.55
C ALA A 141 -3.77 -1.78 -10.83
N ALA A 142 -2.70 -1.41 -11.53
CA ALA A 142 -2.23 -2.12 -12.71
C ALA A 142 -1.83 -3.58 -12.42
N MET A 143 -1.14 -3.82 -11.31
CA MET A 143 -0.77 -5.17 -10.86
C MET A 143 -2.00 -6.00 -10.51
N MET A 144 -2.96 -5.44 -9.77
CA MET A 144 -4.21 -6.13 -9.40
C MET A 144 -5.05 -6.43 -10.63
N ASN A 145 -5.17 -5.48 -11.57
CA ASN A 145 -5.85 -5.73 -12.84
C ASN A 145 -5.21 -6.90 -13.59
N LYS A 146 -3.87 -6.91 -13.67
CA LYS A 146 -3.11 -8.00 -14.29
C LYS A 146 -3.37 -9.35 -13.62
N VAL A 147 -3.51 -9.38 -12.29
CA VAL A 147 -3.89 -10.59 -11.55
C VAL A 147 -5.30 -11.02 -11.92
N CYS A 148 -6.27 -10.10 -11.92
CA CYS A 148 -7.67 -10.38 -12.22
C CYS A 148 -7.89 -10.86 -13.67
N GLU A 149 -7.14 -10.32 -14.64
CA GLU A 149 -7.22 -10.73 -16.04
C GLU A 149 -6.46 -12.03 -16.36
N THR A 150 -5.50 -12.40 -15.51
CA THR A 150 -4.70 -13.61 -15.73
C THR A 150 -5.45 -14.83 -15.19
N GLY A 151 -5.71 -15.81 -16.05
CA GLY A 151 -6.36 -17.05 -15.61
C GLY A 151 -5.53 -17.80 -14.57
N THR A 152 -6.23 -18.49 -13.65
CA THR A 152 -5.67 -19.20 -12.48
C THR A 152 -4.42 -20.04 -12.80
N LEU A 153 -4.44 -20.85 -13.86
CA LEU A 153 -3.30 -21.72 -14.22
C LEU A 153 -2.06 -20.94 -14.61
N THR A 154 -2.23 -19.85 -15.35
CA THR A 154 -1.12 -18.97 -15.74
C THR A 154 -0.56 -18.24 -14.52
N MET A 155 -1.44 -17.76 -13.65
CA MET A 155 -1.06 -17.08 -12.40
C MET A 155 -0.27 -18.02 -11.47
N MET A 156 -0.69 -19.27 -11.31
CA MET A 156 0.09 -20.28 -10.58
C MET A 156 1.50 -20.46 -11.16
N GLY A 157 1.61 -20.44 -12.50
CA GLY A 157 2.91 -20.50 -13.17
C GLY A 157 3.81 -19.30 -12.87
N TYR A 158 3.24 -18.11 -12.84
CA TYR A 158 3.96 -16.89 -12.44
C TYR A 158 4.38 -16.94 -10.98
N MET A 159 3.48 -17.28 -10.07
CA MET A 159 3.78 -17.37 -8.62
C MET A 159 4.89 -18.37 -8.34
N LYS A 160 4.86 -19.54 -8.99
CA LYS A 160 5.94 -20.52 -8.86
C LYS A 160 7.27 -19.95 -9.29
N LYS A 161 7.35 -19.26 -10.43
CA LYS A 161 8.59 -18.64 -10.92
C LYS A 161 9.07 -17.53 -9.99
N ILE A 162 8.17 -16.67 -9.52
CA ILE A 162 8.48 -15.58 -8.57
C ILE A 162 9.08 -16.16 -7.28
N TYR A 163 8.48 -17.21 -6.76
CA TYR A 163 8.94 -17.90 -5.55
C TYR A 163 10.29 -18.58 -5.76
N ASP A 164 10.43 -19.38 -6.81
CA ASP A 164 11.65 -20.14 -7.13
C ASP A 164 12.86 -19.22 -7.36
N ASN A 165 12.65 -18.03 -7.96
CA ASN A 165 13.69 -17.03 -8.17
C ASN A 165 13.94 -16.12 -6.97
N GLN A 166 13.18 -16.28 -5.87
CA GLN A 166 13.31 -15.46 -4.66
C GLN A 166 13.12 -13.95 -4.90
N TRP A 167 12.27 -13.58 -5.87
CA TRP A 167 11.93 -12.17 -6.13
C TRP A 167 10.99 -11.57 -5.08
N ILE A 168 10.47 -12.42 -4.20
CA ILE A 168 9.73 -12.02 -3.01
C ILE A 168 10.28 -12.75 -1.78
N GLY A 169 10.25 -12.07 -0.63
CA GLY A 169 10.37 -12.68 0.69
C GLY A 169 8.98 -12.82 1.30
N THR A 170 8.60 -14.00 1.73
CA THR A 170 7.27 -14.27 2.29
C THR A 170 7.28 -15.47 3.22
N ASP A 171 6.32 -15.52 4.13
CA ASP A 171 5.98 -16.71 4.94
C ASP A 171 4.82 -17.52 4.35
N LEU A 172 4.27 -17.08 3.20
CA LEU A 172 3.25 -17.82 2.46
C LEU A 172 3.84 -19.01 1.72
N SER A 173 3.14 -20.13 1.74
CA SER A 173 3.37 -21.24 0.81
C SER A 173 2.82 -20.89 -0.59
N ILE A 174 3.27 -21.62 -1.61
CA ILE A 174 2.76 -21.45 -2.99
C ILE A 174 1.24 -21.71 -3.04
N ASP A 175 0.73 -22.68 -2.27
CA ASP A 175 -0.70 -22.98 -2.20
C ASP A 175 -1.50 -21.82 -1.59
N GLU A 176 -1.00 -21.19 -0.52
CA GLU A 176 -1.63 -20.00 0.07
C GLU A 176 -1.60 -18.81 -0.88
N MET A 177 -0.50 -18.57 -1.58
CA MET A 177 -0.41 -17.53 -2.60
C MET A 177 -1.42 -17.76 -3.74
N SER A 178 -1.57 -19.02 -4.19
CA SER A 178 -2.56 -19.37 -5.21
C SER A 178 -3.98 -19.08 -4.74
N LYS A 179 -4.32 -19.44 -3.51
CA LYS A 179 -5.65 -19.16 -2.92
C LYS A 179 -5.92 -17.67 -2.78
N LEU A 180 -4.92 -16.89 -2.39
CA LEU A 180 -5.06 -15.42 -2.33
C LEU A 180 -5.28 -14.81 -3.71
N SER A 181 -4.61 -15.33 -4.73
CA SER A 181 -4.82 -14.92 -6.11
C SER A 181 -6.24 -15.28 -6.60
N ASP A 182 -6.69 -16.50 -6.36
CA ASP A 182 -8.05 -16.92 -6.71
C ASP A 182 -9.10 -16.07 -5.99
N PHE A 183 -8.83 -15.71 -4.73
CA PHE A 183 -9.69 -14.80 -3.97
C PHE A 183 -9.72 -13.39 -4.59
N ALA A 184 -8.58 -12.83 -4.95
CA ALA A 184 -8.52 -11.51 -5.59
C ALA A 184 -9.27 -11.50 -6.94
N ILE A 185 -9.11 -12.56 -7.75
CA ILE A 185 -9.86 -12.74 -9.01
C ILE A 185 -11.36 -12.82 -8.75
N ALA A 186 -11.79 -13.54 -7.71
CA ALA A 186 -13.21 -13.69 -7.37
C ALA A 186 -13.83 -12.41 -6.82
N VAL A 187 -13.06 -11.57 -6.14
CA VAL A 187 -13.49 -10.25 -5.62
C VAL A 187 -13.73 -9.28 -6.78
N GLY A 188 -12.84 -9.26 -7.77
CA GLY A 188 -12.88 -8.31 -8.89
C GLY A 188 -12.41 -6.91 -8.50
N MET A 189 -11.92 -6.16 -9.49
CA MET A 189 -11.33 -4.83 -9.29
C MET A 189 -12.32 -3.83 -8.68
N GLU A 190 -13.59 -3.93 -9.04
CA GLU A 190 -14.69 -3.08 -8.59
C GLU A 190 -14.97 -3.18 -7.08
N ASN A 191 -14.52 -4.26 -6.43
CA ASN A 191 -14.72 -4.50 -5.00
C ASN A 191 -13.41 -4.38 -4.21
N ILE A 192 -12.36 -3.81 -4.80
CA ILE A 192 -11.08 -3.55 -4.14
C ILE A 192 -10.94 -2.05 -3.88
N SER A 193 -10.89 -1.66 -2.63
CA SER A 193 -10.71 -0.27 -2.21
C SER A 193 -9.31 -0.04 -1.64
N MET A 194 -8.74 1.13 -1.90
CA MET A 194 -7.45 1.53 -1.37
C MET A 194 -7.57 2.82 -0.56
N TYR A 195 -7.04 2.76 0.64
CA TYR A 195 -6.99 3.85 1.59
C TYR A 195 -5.55 4.27 1.85
N MET A 196 -5.33 5.53 2.17
CA MET A 196 -4.09 5.99 2.78
C MET A 196 -4.39 6.38 4.22
N LEU A 197 -3.52 6.06 5.16
CA LEU A 197 -3.73 6.51 6.54
C LEU A 197 -3.81 8.04 6.58
N PRO A 198 -4.89 8.61 7.15
CA PRO A 198 -5.07 10.04 7.24
C PRO A 198 -3.94 10.74 8.00
N GLY A 199 -3.52 11.89 7.53
CA GLY A 199 -2.43 12.65 8.14
C GLY A 199 -1.88 13.74 7.25
N GLU A 200 -0.81 14.39 7.69
CA GLU A 200 -0.18 15.49 6.97
C GLU A 200 1.34 15.52 7.10
N GLY A 201 2.00 16.18 6.15
CA GLY A 201 3.43 16.45 6.25
C GLY A 201 3.72 17.48 7.36
N TYR A 202 4.69 17.17 8.23
CA TYR A 202 5.07 18.01 9.34
C TYR A 202 6.60 18.11 9.46
N ASN A 203 7.09 19.32 9.76
CA ASN A 203 8.51 19.56 10.03
C ASN A 203 8.78 19.43 11.54
N TYR A 204 9.23 18.27 11.96
CA TYR A 204 9.52 17.94 13.35
C TYR A 204 11.00 18.18 13.70
N THR A 205 11.26 18.91 14.78
CA THR A 205 12.62 19.08 15.32
C THR A 205 12.71 18.28 16.62
N PRO A 206 13.41 17.14 16.63
CA PRO A 206 13.59 16.36 17.84
C PRO A 206 14.36 17.14 18.93
N PRO A 207 14.11 16.86 20.22
CA PRO A 207 14.86 17.49 21.31
C PRO A 207 16.37 17.36 21.13
N GLY A 208 17.09 18.49 21.28
CA GLY A 208 18.55 18.55 21.14
C GLY A 208 19.06 18.67 19.69
N TYR A 209 18.19 18.76 18.70
CA TYR A 209 18.54 18.98 17.29
C TYR A 209 18.23 20.41 16.84
N LYS A 210 19.02 20.89 15.87
CA LYS A 210 18.86 22.26 15.31
C LYS A 210 18.11 22.28 13.98
N LYS A 211 18.01 21.12 13.32
CA LYS A 211 17.38 21.03 11.99
C LYS A 211 16.12 20.17 12.07
N PRO A 212 15.03 20.59 11.42
CA PRO A 212 13.83 19.78 11.33
C PRO A 212 14.02 18.59 10.40
N TYR A 213 13.27 17.54 10.67
CA TYR A 213 13.03 16.42 9.77
C TYR A 213 11.60 16.52 9.23
N SER A 214 11.44 16.34 7.93
CA SER A 214 10.10 16.17 7.35
C SER A 214 9.58 14.79 7.73
N VAL A 215 8.43 14.72 8.39
CA VAL A 215 7.74 13.48 8.79
C VAL A 215 6.29 13.56 8.35
N TYR A 216 5.60 12.44 8.33
CA TYR A 216 4.15 12.37 8.16
C TYR A 216 3.54 12.14 9.54
N THR A 217 2.75 13.11 10.04
CA THR A 217 2.00 12.94 11.28
C THR A 217 0.62 12.38 10.96
N ILE A 218 0.28 11.27 11.60
CA ILE A 218 -0.99 10.59 11.40
C ILE A 218 -2.05 11.29 12.23
N HIS A 219 -3.22 11.50 11.65
CA HIS A 219 -4.42 12.02 12.33
C HIS A 219 -5.11 10.89 13.08
N LYS A 220 -4.91 10.81 14.39
CA LYS A 220 -5.30 9.68 15.20
C LYS A 220 -6.80 9.38 15.13
N SER A 221 -7.66 10.34 15.42
CA SER A 221 -9.11 10.13 15.48
C SER A 221 -9.70 9.64 14.15
N VAL A 222 -9.29 10.26 13.03
CA VAL A 222 -9.74 9.88 11.68
C VAL A 222 -9.18 8.50 11.28
N THR A 223 -7.94 8.20 11.69
CA THR A 223 -7.33 6.87 11.45
C THR A 223 -8.04 5.78 12.26
N GLU A 224 -8.41 6.04 13.50
CA GLU A 224 -9.16 5.09 14.33
C GLU A 224 -10.52 4.76 13.72
N GLU A 225 -11.24 5.77 13.21
CA GLU A 225 -12.50 5.60 12.50
C GLU A 225 -12.31 4.72 11.26
N LEU A 226 -11.37 5.07 10.37
CA LEU A 226 -11.04 4.31 9.17
C LEU A 226 -10.71 2.85 9.48
N LEU A 227 -9.85 2.60 10.46
CA LEU A 227 -9.43 1.24 10.80
C LEU A 227 -10.55 0.43 11.45
N ASN A 228 -11.41 1.04 12.25
CA ASN A 228 -12.56 0.37 12.85
C ASN A 228 -13.60 -0.01 11.80
N GLU A 229 -13.84 0.84 10.81
CA GLU A 229 -14.82 0.61 9.76
C GLU A 229 -14.37 -0.46 8.76
N HIS A 230 -13.13 -0.40 8.29
CA HIS A 230 -12.66 -1.19 7.14
C HIS A 230 -11.73 -2.35 7.52
N PHE A 231 -10.89 -2.19 8.53
CA PHE A 231 -9.85 -3.17 8.85
C PHE A 231 -10.10 -3.98 10.12
N ARG A 232 -11.03 -3.52 10.97
CA ARG A 232 -11.38 -4.17 12.23
C ARG A 232 -12.88 -4.32 12.46
N PRO A 233 -13.72 -4.53 11.44
CA PRO A 233 -15.18 -4.51 11.62
C PRO A 233 -15.71 -5.60 12.57
N TYR A 234 -14.90 -6.63 12.84
CA TYR A 234 -15.25 -7.74 13.75
C TYR A 234 -14.74 -7.55 15.18
N LEU A 235 -13.85 -6.59 15.40
CA LEU A 235 -13.31 -6.29 16.71
C LEU A 235 -14.24 -5.29 17.39
N LYS A 236 -15.14 -5.78 18.26
CA LYS A 236 -16.13 -4.95 19.00
C LYS A 236 -15.53 -4.01 20.05
N LYS A 237 -14.23 -3.75 20.00
CA LYS A 237 -13.52 -2.94 20.97
C LYS A 237 -13.10 -1.63 20.33
N GLU A 238 -13.51 -0.51 20.88
CA GLU A 238 -12.88 0.77 20.59
C GLU A 238 -11.42 0.71 21.06
N TYR A 239 -10.50 1.00 20.17
CA TYR A 239 -9.08 1.05 20.47
C TYR A 239 -8.66 2.52 20.57
N ASP A 240 -8.11 2.88 21.69
CA ASP A 240 -7.27 4.06 21.82
C ASP A 240 -5.88 3.68 21.29
N LEU A 241 -5.63 3.99 20.01
CA LEU A 241 -4.38 3.62 19.36
C LEU A 241 -3.20 4.43 19.92
N PRO A 242 -2.04 3.82 20.14
CA PRO A 242 -0.85 4.50 20.64
C PRO A 242 -0.16 5.34 19.55
N ILE A 243 -0.94 6.04 18.74
CA ILE A 243 -0.43 6.93 17.69
C ILE A 243 0.07 8.22 18.34
N THR A 244 1.34 8.53 18.11
CA THR A 244 1.94 9.80 18.55
C THR A 244 1.63 10.89 17.55
N GLU A 245 0.78 11.84 17.92
CA GLU A 245 0.41 12.97 17.10
C GLU A 245 1.34 14.15 17.31
N LEU A 246 1.84 14.73 16.22
CA LEU A 246 2.56 16.01 16.23
C LEU A 246 1.63 17.20 15.96
N VAL A 247 0.45 16.94 15.40
CA VAL A 247 -0.66 17.88 15.24
C VAL A 247 -1.87 17.29 15.92
N LYS A 248 -2.58 18.08 16.70
CA LYS A 248 -3.75 17.62 17.47
C LYS A 248 -5.03 17.77 16.67
N GLU A 249 -6.01 16.96 17.01
CA GLU A 249 -7.38 17.10 16.52
C GLU A 249 -7.90 18.55 16.68
N GLY A 250 -8.65 19.02 15.69
CA GLY A 250 -9.09 20.41 15.59
C GLY A 250 -8.06 21.38 14.97
N SER A 251 -6.81 20.91 14.80
CA SER A 251 -5.75 21.67 14.09
C SER A 251 -5.25 20.94 12.83
N TYR A 252 -5.87 19.80 12.47
CA TYR A 252 -5.54 19.07 11.25
C TYR A 252 -5.75 19.95 10.03
N LYS A 253 -4.79 19.95 9.13
CA LYS A 253 -5.04 20.51 7.81
C LYS A 253 -5.93 19.55 7.07
N THR A 254 -7.07 20.07 6.60
CA THR A 254 -7.93 19.35 5.67
C THR A 254 -7.09 19.07 4.42
N SER A 255 -6.54 17.89 4.33
CA SER A 255 -5.88 17.44 3.13
C SER A 255 -6.91 16.71 2.28
N ALA A 256 -6.73 16.74 0.97
CA ALA A 256 -7.45 15.85 0.05
C ALA A 256 -7.26 14.37 0.40
N TYR A 257 -6.46 14.06 1.41
CA TYR A 257 -6.05 12.71 1.84
C TYR A 257 -6.90 12.14 2.97
N ASP A 258 -7.66 12.97 3.68
CA ASP A 258 -8.53 12.51 4.78
C ASP A 258 -9.76 11.74 4.26
N ASN A 259 -10.08 11.83 2.97
CA ASN A 259 -11.21 11.17 2.30
C ASN A 259 -10.76 10.26 1.15
N ASN A 260 -9.57 9.70 1.21
CA ASN A 260 -8.98 8.94 0.10
C ASN A 260 -9.38 7.47 0.06
N ASN A 261 -10.66 7.21 0.05
CA ASN A 261 -11.20 5.98 -0.44
C ASN A 261 -11.21 6.04 -1.98
N THR A 262 -10.42 5.21 -2.63
CA THR A 262 -10.40 5.11 -4.09
C THR A 262 -10.56 3.65 -4.47
N ASN A 263 -11.55 3.34 -5.30
CA ASN A 263 -11.70 2.04 -5.91
C ASN A 263 -10.53 1.80 -6.88
N LEU A 264 -9.96 0.61 -6.89
CA LEU A 264 -8.81 0.31 -7.77
C LEU A 264 -9.18 0.27 -9.25
N GLU A 265 -10.41 -0.07 -9.59
CA GLU A 265 -10.89 0.00 -10.97
C GLU A 265 -10.88 1.45 -11.48
N ASP A 266 -11.37 2.40 -10.68
CA ASP A 266 -11.34 3.83 -11.03
C ASP A 266 -9.90 4.32 -11.23
N VAL A 267 -8.97 3.93 -10.34
CA VAL A 267 -7.54 4.27 -10.49
C VAL A 267 -6.95 3.68 -11.76
N HIS A 268 -7.29 2.43 -12.09
CA HIS A 268 -6.82 1.76 -13.30
C HIS A 268 -7.34 2.47 -14.56
N ASN A 269 -8.57 2.96 -14.53
CA ASN A 269 -9.21 3.71 -15.61
C ASN A 269 -8.81 5.19 -15.71
N GLY A 270 -7.81 5.62 -14.92
CA GLY A 270 -7.24 6.95 -14.98
C GLY A 270 -7.87 7.98 -14.05
N ASP A 271 -8.83 7.60 -13.23
CA ASP A 271 -9.37 8.47 -12.20
C ASP A 271 -8.34 8.65 -11.08
N THR A 272 -7.70 9.78 -11.09
CA THR A 272 -6.78 10.16 -10.02
C THR A 272 -7.54 10.82 -8.90
N PHE A 273 -7.45 10.21 -7.74
CA PHE A 273 -7.77 10.78 -6.42
C PHE A 273 -8.84 11.87 -6.37
N GLY A 274 -10.00 11.44 -5.94
CA GLY A 274 -11.04 12.19 -5.29
C GLY A 274 -10.99 13.69 -5.43
N GLY A 275 -11.43 14.20 -6.49
CA GLY A 275 -11.79 15.57 -6.45
C GLY A 275 -11.15 16.42 -7.52
N LYS A 276 -11.99 16.76 -8.31
CA LYS A 276 -11.95 18.03 -9.02
C LYS A 276 -11.90 19.17 -8.01
#